data_ccf3abd984cfebf71b4af3b19a5dd718
#
_entry.id   ccf3abd984cfebf71b4af3b19a5dd718
#
_cell.length_a   1.000
_cell.length_b   1.000
_cell.length_c   1.000
_cell.angle_alpha   90.00
_cell.angle_beta   90.00
_cell.angle_gamma   90.00
#
_symmetry.space_group_name_H-M   'P 1'
#
loop_
_entity.id
_entity.type
_entity.pdbx_description
1 polymer ?
#
loop_
_entity_poly.entity_id
_entity_poly.type
_entity_poly.pdbx_seq_one_letter_code
_entity_poly.pdbx_strand_id
1 'polypeptide(L)'
;MFTVSHASLYPDYLGGDTNFVLVDGHMGRAWYIDTSSLNVQKYAPPQYIISVNTAVVENADKGNITISNIKNLRFFYNSDLGKMYYDSTGNDSWVYIKPISPWANYGSIRPAAEMAFAMAYHMKFYSLYDDDFYIRGISAH
;
A
#
# COMPACT_ATOMS: atom_id res chain seq x y z
N MET A 1 12.09 6.97 28.56
CA MET A 1 11.43 7.83 27.58
C MET A 1 10.91 7.01 26.41
N PHE A 2 9.78 7.33 25.94
CA PHE A 2 9.23 6.67 24.78
C PHE A 2 8.86 7.69 23.72
N THR A 3 8.84 7.26 22.49
CA THR A 3 8.42 8.11 21.37
C THR A 3 6.94 7.89 21.08
N VAL A 4 6.28 8.98 20.69
CA VAL A 4 4.92 8.88 20.18
C VAL A 4 4.99 8.24 18.80
N SER A 5 4.30 7.14 18.62
CA SER A 5 4.22 6.49 17.33
C SER A 5 3.38 7.30 16.35
N HIS A 6 3.83 7.43 15.11
CA HIS A 6 3.03 8.02 14.04
C HIS A 6 1.74 7.23 13.79
N ALA A 7 1.73 5.93 14.09
CA ALA A 7 0.56 5.08 13.98
C ALA A 7 -0.58 5.50 14.92
N SER A 8 -0.29 6.32 15.97
CA SER A 8 -1.35 6.83 16.85
C SER A 8 -2.28 7.81 16.15
N LEU A 9 -1.84 8.49 15.08
CA LEU A 9 -2.68 9.39 14.29
C LEU A 9 -3.60 8.63 13.32
N TYR A 10 -3.11 7.57 12.76
CA TYR A 10 -3.82 6.77 11.75
C TYR A 10 -3.78 5.32 12.19
N PRO A 11 -4.94 4.73 12.54
CA PRO A 11 -4.97 3.35 13.02
C PRO A 11 -4.38 2.36 12.01
N ASP A 12 -3.65 1.38 12.50
CA ASP A 12 -3.07 0.32 11.67
C ASP A 12 -4.13 -0.47 10.90
N TYR A 13 -5.32 -0.60 11.49
CA TYR A 13 -6.46 -1.32 10.91
C TYR A 13 -7.69 -0.45 11.01
N LEU A 14 -8.45 -0.37 9.94
CA LEU A 14 -9.63 0.48 9.86
C LEU A 14 -10.73 -0.02 10.81
N GLY A 15 -11.03 0.78 11.84
CA GLY A 15 -12.02 0.41 12.83
C GLY A 15 -11.72 -0.90 13.54
N GLY A 16 -10.46 -1.31 13.60
CA GLY A 16 -10.04 -2.58 14.16
C GLY A 16 -10.23 -3.78 13.22
N ASP A 17 -10.71 -3.55 12.02
CA ASP A 17 -10.89 -4.62 11.02
C ASP A 17 -9.55 -4.93 10.36
N THR A 18 -8.99 -6.10 10.67
CA THR A 18 -7.68 -6.53 10.17
C THR A 18 -7.66 -6.80 8.66
N ASN A 19 -8.83 -6.82 8.00
CA ASN A 19 -8.88 -6.90 6.55
C ASN A 19 -8.39 -5.62 5.87
N PHE A 20 -8.54 -4.46 6.55
CA PHE A 20 -8.12 -3.18 6.02
C PHE A 20 -6.85 -2.71 6.71
N VAL A 21 -5.73 -2.78 6.00
CA VAL A 21 -4.39 -2.52 6.53
C VAL A 21 -3.90 -1.16 6.07
N LEU A 22 -3.48 -0.33 7.01
CA LEU A 22 -2.96 1.01 6.75
C LEU A 22 -1.71 0.93 5.87
N VAL A 23 -1.70 1.70 4.78
CA VAL A 23 -0.51 1.87 3.95
C VAL A 23 0.09 3.26 4.08
N ASP A 24 -0.74 4.28 4.28
CA ASP A 24 -0.27 5.67 4.36
C ASP A 24 -1.27 6.54 5.08
N GLY A 25 -0.77 7.59 5.73
CA GLY A 25 -1.56 8.66 6.30
C GLY A 25 -0.93 10.00 5.97
N HIS A 26 -1.74 10.96 5.49
CA HIS A 26 -1.24 12.27 5.09
C HIS A 26 -2.35 13.32 5.19
N MET A 27 -2.10 14.37 5.97
CA MET A 27 -2.99 15.53 6.11
C MET A 27 -4.43 15.14 6.46
N GLY A 28 -4.59 14.23 7.42
CA GLY A 28 -5.89 13.80 7.90
C GLY A 28 -6.52 12.65 7.10
N ARG A 29 -6.00 12.33 5.94
CA ARG A 29 -6.43 11.18 5.14
C ARG A 29 -5.64 9.94 5.49
N ALA A 30 -6.30 8.80 5.45
CA ALA A 30 -5.64 7.51 5.54
C ALA A 30 -6.03 6.64 4.34
N TRP A 31 -5.08 5.83 3.88
CA TRP A 31 -5.27 4.86 2.80
C TRP A 31 -5.03 3.47 3.35
N TYR A 32 -5.98 2.59 3.07
CA TYR A 32 -5.95 1.20 3.52
C TYR A 32 -6.01 0.27 2.33
N ILE A 33 -5.32 -0.87 2.40
CA ILE A 33 -5.52 -1.95 1.44
C ILE A 33 -6.59 -2.90 1.99
N ASP A 34 -7.54 -3.25 1.14
CA ASP A 34 -8.46 -4.36 1.37
C ASP A 34 -7.71 -5.66 1.05
N THR A 35 -7.29 -6.38 2.10
CA THR A 35 -6.46 -7.59 1.94
C THR A 35 -7.19 -8.69 1.18
N SER A 36 -8.53 -8.76 1.28
CA SER A 36 -9.33 -9.75 0.57
C SER A 36 -9.36 -9.52 -0.94
N SER A 37 -9.02 -8.31 -1.39
CA SER A 37 -8.98 -7.97 -2.81
C SER A 37 -7.66 -8.30 -3.49
N LEU A 38 -6.64 -8.72 -2.73
CA LEU A 38 -5.33 -9.02 -3.28
C LEU A 38 -5.43 -10.14 -4.31
N ASN A 39 -4.97 -9.84 -5.52
CA ASN A 39 -5.04 -10.78 -6.64
C ASN A 39 -3.72 -10.76 -7.42
N VAL A 40 -3.00 -11.88 -7.39
CA VAL A 40 -1.79 -12.05 -8.18
C VAL A 40 -2.22 -12.41 -9.61
N GLN A 41 -2.09 -11.46 -10.51
CA GLN A 41 -2.49 -11.63 -11.92
C GLN A 41 -1.38 -12.23 -12.76
N LYS A 42 -0.12 -12.03 -12.34
CA LYS A 42 1.03 -12.63 -13.01
C LYS A 42 2.08 -13.01 -11.98
N TYR A 43 2.52 -14.24 -12.06
CA TYR A 43 3.67 -14.74 -11.31
C TYR A 43 4.62 -15.43 -12.29
N ALA A 44 5.57 -14.68 -12.82
CA ALA A 44 6.58 -15.17 -13.77
C ALA A 44 7.90 -14.48 -13.47
N PRO A 45 8.60 -14.85 -12.37
CA PRO A 45 9.83 -14.19 -11.99
C PRO A 45 10.77 -14.03 -13.18
N PRO A 46 11.36 -12.85 -13.41
CA PRO A 46 11.42 -11.69 -12.52
C PRO A 46 10.21 -10.74 -12.59
N GLN A 47 9.12 -11.12 -13.25
CA GLN A 47 7.97 -10.27 -13.47
C GLN A 47 6.78 -10.71 -12.64
N TYR A 48 6.09 -9.72 -12.03
CA TYR A 48 4.91 -9.94 -11.19
C TYR A 48 3.88 -8.86 -11.47
N ILE A 49 2.60 -9.21 -11.45
CA ILE A 49 1.50 -8.24 -11.47
C ILE A 49 0.54 -8.56 -10.34
N ILE A 50 0.24 -7.57 -9.51
CA ILE A 50 -0.68 -7.68 -8.39
C ILE A 50 -1.75 -6.61 -8.54
N SER A 51 -3.01 -6.99 -8.38
CA SER A 51 -4.15 -6.08 -8.30
C SER A 51 -4.66 -6.04 -6.86
N VAL A 52 -5.03 -4.85 -6.41
CA VAL A 52 -5.54 -4.66 -5.05
C VAL A 52 -6.47 -3.44 -5.01
N ASN A 53 -7.46 -3.46 -4.11
CA ASN A 53 -8.30 -2.30 -3.84
C ASN A 53 -7.72 -1.50 -2.68
N THR A 54 -7.69 -0.17 -2.84
CA THR A 54 -7.33 0.76 -1.78
C THR A 54 -8.57 1.55 -1.37
N ALA A 55 -8.72 1.77 -0.07
CA ALA A 55 -9.82 2.52 0.50
C ALA A 55 -9.28 3.81 1.11
N VAL A 56 -9.99 4.91 0.90
CA VAL A 56 -9.63 6.23 1.43
C VAL A 56 -10.60 6.60 2.55
N VAL A 57 -10.06 7.09 3.65
CA VAL A 57 -10.83 7.57 4.80
C VAL A 57 -10.42 9.01 5.08
N GLU A 58 -11.40 9.94 4.97
CA GLU A 58 -11.20 11.35 5.29
C GLU A 58 -11.27 11.54 6.80
N ASN A 59 -10.54 12.54 7.32
CA ASN A 59 -10.54 12.85 8.75
C ASN A 59 -10.23 11.63 9.63
N ALA A 60 -9.37 10.76 9.15
CA ALA A 60 -8.99 9.54 9.87
C ALA A 60 -8.22 9.86 11.16
N ASP A 61 -7.49 10.97 11.19
CA ASP A 61 -6.78 11.46 12.36
C ASP A 61 -7.73 11.91 13.49
N LYS A 62 -9.01 12.13 13.16
CA LYS A 62 -10.06 12.52 14.11
C LYS A 62 -10.99 11.36 14.46
N GLY A 63 -10.60 10.14 14.11
CA GLY A 63 -11.35 8.95 14.46
C GLY A 63 -12.41 8.52 13.46
N ASN A 64 -12.52 9.18 12.30
CA ASN A 64 -13.45 8.74 11.28
C ASN A 64 -13.02 7.40 10.68
N ILE A 65 -13.95 6.47 10.53
CA ILE A 65 -13.70 5.14 9.98
C ILE A 65 -14.56 4.85 8.74
N THR A 66 -15.23 5.86 8.21
CA THR A 66 -16.08 5.70 7.03
C THR A 66 -15.25 5.80 5.76
N ILE A 67 -15.33 4.78 4.92
CA ILE A 67 -14.65 4.78 3.61
C ILE A 67 -15.37 5.76 2.70
N SER A 68 -14.62 6.73 2.14
CA SER A 68 -15.17 7.72 1.21
C SER A 68 -15.01 7.29 -0.24
N ASN A 69 -14.01 6.45 -0.55
CA ASN A 69 -13.74 6.01 -1.91
C ASN A 69 -12.93 4.73 -1.90
N ILE A 70 -13.17 3.87 -2.91
CA ILE A 70 -12.39 2.66 -3.16
C ILE A 70 -11.87 2.75 -4.59
N LYS A 71 -10.57 2.47 -4.75
CA LYS A 71 -9.90 2.50 -6.05
C LYS A 71 -9.11 1.22 -6.25
N ASN A 72 -9.30 0.58 -7.40
CA ASN A 72 -8.47 -0.55 -7.79
C ASN A 72 -7.16 -0.04 -8.38
N LEU A 73 -6.06 -0.63 -7.93
CA LEU A 73 -4.72 -0.36 -8.46
C LEU A 73 -4.09 -1.67 -8.88
N ARG A 74 -3.34 -1.62 -9.98
CA ARG A 74 -2.52 -2.73 -10.45
C ARG A 74 -1.07 -2.32 -10.38
N PHE A 75 -0.21 -3.23 -9.93
CA PHE A 75 1.23 -2.99 -9.79
C PHE A 75 1.99 -4.03 -10.58
N PHE A 76 2.96 -3.56 -11.36
CA PHE A 76 3.89 -4.41 -12.07
C PHE A 76 5.27 -4.27 -11.43
N TYR A 77 5.90 -5.41 -11.15
CA TYR A 77 7.22 -5.46 -10.52
C TYR A 77 8.16 -6.24 -11.43
N ASN A 78 9.38 -5.72 -11.59
CA ASN A 78 10.47 -6.45 -12.24
C ASN A 78 11.65 -6.51 -11.25
N SER A 79 11.87 -7.68 -10.66
CA SER A 79 12.87 -7.87 -9.62
C SER A 79 14.32 -7.79 -10.15
N ASP A 80 14.56 -8.14 -11.43
CA ASP A 80 15.88 -8.01 -12.04
C ASP A 80 16.29 -6.55 -12.22
N LEU A 81 15.33 -5.70 -12.60
CA LEU A 81 15.56 -4.27 -12.77
C LEU A 81 15.42 -3.49 -11.47
N GLY A 82 14.84 -4.09 -10.43
CA GLY A 82 14.53 -3.40 -9.19
C GLY A 82 13.54 -2.26 -9.39
N LYS A 83 12.56 -2.41 -10.27
CA LYS A 83 11.59 -1.38 -10.62
C LYS A 83 10.16 -1.84 -10.40
N MET A 84 9.33 -0.94 -9.91
CA MET A 84 7.88 -1.16 -9.82
C MET A 84 7.13 -0.06 -10.56
N TYR A 85 5.94 -0.40 -11.03
CA TYR A 85 5.08 0.46 -11.84
C TYR A 85 3.65 0.33 -11.34
N TYR A 86 2.81 1.31 -11.64
CA TYR A 86 1.39 1.22 -11.35
C TYR A 86 0.54 1.52 -12.58
N ASP A 87 -0.69 1.02 -12.55
CA ASP A 87 -1.73 1.28 -13.52
C ASP A 87 -3.04 1.48 -12.78
N SER A 88 -3.67 2.64 -12.96
CA SER A 88 -4.94 2.99 -12.36
C SER A 88 -6.11 2.91 -13.35
N THR A 89 -5.84 2.55 -14.60
CA THR A 89 -6.82 2.55 -15.70
C THR A 89 -7.33 1.16 -16.04
N GLY A 90 -6.56 0.12 -15.70
CA GLY A 90 -6.88 -1.26 -16.04
C GLY A 90 -6.47 -1.67 -17.46
N ASN A 91 -5.80 -0.78 -18.21
CA ASN A 91 -5.43 -1.02 -19.60
C ASN A 91 -3.92 -1.15 -19.84
N ASP A 92 -3.17 -1.50 -18.78
CA ASP A 92 -1.71 -1.69 -18.84
C ASP A 92 -0.94 -0.41 -19.17
N SER A 93 -1.46 0.73 -18.78
CA SER A 93 -0.75 2.01 -18.86
C SER A 93 0.21 2.13 -17.67
N TRP A 94 1.35 1.47 -17.75
CA TRP A 94 2.30 1.36 -16.64
C TRP A 94 3.10 2.65 -16.45
N VAL A 95 3.05 3.19 -15.22
CA VAL A 95 3.79 4.38 -14.81
C VAL A 95 4.85 3.97 -13.81
N TYR A 96 6.10 4.32 -14.09
CA TYR A 96 7.22 3.99 -13.20
C TYR A 96 7.08 4.70 -11.86
N ILE A 97 7.23 3.94 -10.76
CA ILE A 97 7.25 4.47 -9.39
C ILE A 97 8.71 4.58 -8.96
N LYS A 98 9.23 5.80 -8.87
CA LYS A 98 10.59 6.04 -8.40
C LYS A 98 10.69 5.72 -6.90
N PRO A 99 11.78 5.08 -6.44
CA PRO A 99 11.94 4.79 -5.02
C PRO A 99 12.10 6.04 -4.16
N ILE A 100 12.71 7.10 -4.71
CA ILE A 100 12.95 8.35 -3.99
C ILE A 100 12.32 9.49 -4.77
N SER A 101 11.34 10.15 -4.15
CA SER A 101 10.66 11.32 -4.70
C SER A 101 9.77 11.94 -3.62
N PRO A 102 9.37 13.23 -3.76
CA PRO A 102 8.41 13.84 -2.85
C PRO A 102 7.09 13.05 -2.83
N TRP A 103 6.42 13.07 -1.66
CA TRP A 103 5.12 12.41 -1.50
C TRP A 103 4.11 12.82 -2.59
N ALA A 104 4.11 14.11 -2.97
CA ALA A 104 3.16 14.63 -3.94
C ALA A 104 3.21 13.95 -5.32
N ASN A 105 4.33 13.28 -5.66
CA ASN A 105 4.46 12.65 -6.99
C ASN A 105 3.59 11.40 -7.13
N TYR A 106 3.50 10.58 -6.07
CA TYR A 106 2.77 9.30 -6.11
C TYR A 106 1.72 9.17 -5.02
N GLY A 107 1.77 10.04 -3.99
CA GLY A 107 0.89 9.93 -2.84
C GLY A 107 0.99 8.55 -2.19
N SER A 108 -0.15 7.95 -1.95
CA SER A 108 -0.25 6.63 -1.32
C SER A 108 0.07 5.47 -2.27
N ILE A 109 0.27 5.73 -3.55
CA ILE A 109 0.48 4.66 -4.56
C ILE A 109 1.76 3.90 -4.29
N ARG A 110 2.86 4.60 -3.97
CA ARG A 110 4.14 3.94 -3.69
C ARG A 110 4.08 3.03 -2.46
N PRO A 111 3.59 3.48 -1.29
CA PRO A 111 3.46 2.57 -0.17
C PRO A 111 2.44 1.45 -0.42
N ALA A 112 1.38 1.70 -1.20
CA ALA A 112 0.45 0.63 -1.57
C ALA A 112 1.13 -0.45 -2.42
N ALA A 113 1.99 -0.06 -3.37
CA ALA A 113 2.74 -1.00 -4.19
C ALA A 113 3.69 -1.84 -3.34
N GLU A 114 4.41 -1.21 -2.41
CA GLU A 114 5.31 -1.93 -1.50
C GLU A 114 4.52 -2.90 -0.60
N MET A 115 3.40 -2.44 -0.05
CA MET A 115 2.57 -3.26 0.83
C MET A 115 1.98 -4.46 0.11
N ALA A 116 1.49 -4.29 -1.12
CA ALA A 116 0.92 -5.37 -1.92
C ALA A 116 1.96 -6.48 -2.17
N PHE A 117 3.21 -6.11 -2.46
CA PHE A 117 4.28 -7.08 -2.66
C PHE A 117 4.62 -7.81 -1.35
N ALA A 118 4.68 -7.08 -0.24
CA ALA A 118 4.93 -7.67 1.08
C ALA A 118 3.83 -8.65 1.48
N MET A 119 2.58 -8.32 1.22
CA MET A 119 1.45 -9.22 1.45
C MET A 119 1.54 -10.49 0.62
N ALA A 120 1.80 -10.35 -0.67
CA ALA A 120 1.80 -11.48 -1.60
C ALA A 120 2.96 -12.43 -1.36
N TYR A 121 4.16 -11.91 -1.09
CA TYR A 121 5.39 -12.69 -1.12
C TYR A 121 6.19 -12.65 0.17
N HIS A 122 5.73 -11.92 1.20
CA HIS A 122 6.43 -11.76 2.47
C HIS A 122 7.86 -11.23 2.30
N MET A 123 8.03 -10.33 1.35
CA MET A 123 9.33 -9.73 0.99
C MET A 123 9.17 -8.23 0.80
N LYS A 124 10.27 -7.52 1.05
CA LYS A 124 10.39 -6.10 0.70
C LYS A 124 10.80 -5.99 -0.76
N PHE A 125 10.31 -4.96 -1.46
CA PHE A 125 10.76 -4.69 -2.83
C PHE A 125 11.77 -3.54 -2.84
N TYR A 126 11.32 -2.31 -2.56
CA TYR A 126 12.23 -1.16 -2.45
C TYR A 126 12.87 -1.04 -1.07
N SER A 127 12.24 -1.55 -0.04
CA SER A 127 12.72 -1.47 1.35
C SER A 127 12.86 -0.04 1.88
N LEU A 128 11.80 0.77 1.67
CA LEU A 128 11.80 2.20 2.01
C LEU A 128 11.17 2.51 3.37
N TYR A 129 10.44 1.58 3.94
CA TYR A 129 9.59 1.81 5.12
C TYR A 129 10.15 1.10 6.34
N ASP A 130 9.57 1.38 7.51
CA ASP A 130 10.02 0.78 8.76
C ASP A 130 9.51 -0.66 8.91
N ASP A 131 10.01 -1.35 9.95
CA ASP A 131 9.66 -2.74 10.17
C ASP A 131 8.17 -2.94 10.46
N ASP A 132 7.53 -2.01 11.16
CA ASP A 132 6.10 -2.11 11.48
C ASP A 132 5.25 -2.13 10.21
N PHE A 133 5.62 -1.34 9.20
CA PHE A 133 4.95 -1.34 7.91
C PHE A 133 4.95 -2.75 7.29
N TYR A 134 6.12 -3.37 7.21
CA TYR A 134 6.25 -4.69 6.59
C TYR A 134 5.63 -5.80 7.42
N ILE A 135 5.73 -5.71 8.74
CA ILE A 135 5.10 -6.68 9.64
C ILE A 135 3.58 -6.68 9.45
N ARG A 136 2.96 -5.50 9.31
CA ARG A 136 1.52 -5.44 9.03
C ARG A 136 1.16 -6.17 7.74
N GLY A 137 1.93 -5.94 6.68
CA GLY A 137 1.69 -6.57 5.39
C GLY A 137 1.87 -8.08 5.43
N ILE A 138 2.98 -8.53 5.99
CA ILE A 138 3.30 -9.95 6.08
C ILE A 138 2.28 -10.69 6.96
N SER A 139 1.85 -10.09 8.06
CA SER A 139 0.87 -10.68 8.98
C SER A 139 -0.54 -10.71 8.41
N ALA A 140 -0.85 -9.84 7.46
CA ALA A 140 -2.19 -9.72 6.88
C ALA A 140 -2.51 -10.79 5.85
N HIS A 141 -1.51 -11.52 5.37
CA HIS A 141 -1.67 -12.48 4.27
C HIS A 141 -0.68 -13.67 4.39
#